data_1d4d4ea4557f843ac22249b886983095
#
_entry.id   1d4d4ea4557f843ac22249b886983095
#
_cell.length_a   1.000
_cell.length_b   1.000
_cell.length_c   1.000
_cell.angle_alpha   90.00
_cell.angle_beta   90.00
_cell.angle_gamma   90.00
#
_symmetry.space_group_name_H-M   'P 1'
#
loop_
_entity.id
_entity.type
_entity.pdbx_description
1 polymer ?
#
loop_
_entity_poly.entity_id
_entity_poly.type
_entity_poly.pdbx_seq_one_letter_code
_entity_poly.pdbx_strand_id
1 'polypeptide(L)'
;SDEREGIPKPMVEIGEKPLLWHIMKQYSYFGFHDFVVCGGYKVNTIKNYFRDYYIYQSDITVDLATNHIDIHRKVTEDWKVTVMDTGLYATTGQRVSRARKYLDEDMFLVTYGDCLSNINIRDLVAFAQKQDTLITMAVACPTGRNSVVGVGEGDVLETMNPSLGGNVNAWTNACTYVFRKKIFRFLNGSYELDKQLLPELAE
;
A
#
# COMPACT_ATOMS: atom_id res chain seq x y z
N SER A 1 -9.34 -11.80 13.16
CA SER A 1 -9.64 -11.95 11.73
C SER A 1 -11.15 -12.06 11.59
N ASP A 2 -11.79 -10.94 11.26
CA ASP A 2 -13.21 -10.95 10.90
C ASP A 2 -13.33 -11.65 9.55
N GLU A 3 -13.65 -12.94 9.58
CA GLU A 3 -14.06 -13.75 8.44
C GLU A 3 -15.50 -13.38 8.05
N ARG A 4 -15.77 -12.11 7.81
CA ARG A 4 -16.98 -11.73 7.11
C ARG A 4 -16.81 -12.15 5.66
N GLU A 5 -17.29 -13.39 5.39
CA GLU A 5 -17.56 -13.96 4.06
C GLU A 5 -16.41 -13.90 3.04
N GLY A 6 -15.15 -13.98 3.49
CA GLY A 6 -14.06 -14.20 2.56
C GLY A 6 -13.74 -13.03 1.61
N ILE A 7 -14.05 -11.78 1.95
CA ILE A 7 -13.62 -10.60 1.20
C ILE A 7 -12.22 -10.19 1.68
N PRO A 8 -11.23 -9.98 0.79
CA PRO A 8 -9.94 -9.44 1.20
C PRO A 8 -10.11 -8.08 1.86
N LYS A 9 -9.39 -7.78 2.96
CA LYS A 9 -9.49 -6.51 3.68
C LYS A 9 -9.43 -5.26 2.78
N PRO A 10 -8.53 -5.18 1.77
CA PRO A 10 -8.50 -4.04 0.85
C PRO A 10 -9.78 -3.85 0.03
N MET A 11 -10.60 -4.89 -0.08
CA MET A 11 -11.86 -4.87 -0.85
C MET A 11 -13.10 -4.66 0.02
N VAL A 12 -12.92 -4.44 1.32
CA VAL A 12 -14.02 -4.02 2.21
C VAL A 12 -14.48 -2.62 1.79
N GLU A 13 -15.77 -2.46 1.58
CA GLU A 13 -16.34 -1.22 1.09
C GLU A 13 -16.52 -0.20 2.21
N ILE A 14 -16.16 1.04 1.91
CA ILE A 14 -16.44 2.24 2.69
C ILE A 14 -17.25 3.18 1.77
N GLY A 15 -18.53 3.35 2.08
CA GLY A 15 -19.47 3.90 1.13
C GLY A 15 -19.65 2.94 -0.06
N GLU A 16 -19.50 3.43 -1.27
CA GLU A 16 -19.70 2.64 -2.51
C GLU A 16 -18.38 2.18 -3.15
N LYS A 17 -17.24 2.32 -2.44
CA LYS A 17 -15.92 2.02 -2.98
C LYS A 17 -15.10 1.18 -2.01
N PRO A 18 -14.26 0.24 -2.51
CA PRO A 18 -13.34 -0.52 -1.67
C PRO A 18 -12.33 0.39 -0.95
N LEU A 19 -11.87 -0.04 0.22
CA LEU A 19 -10.79 0.64 0.97
C LEU A 19 -9.56 0.88 0.09
N LEU A 20 -9.20 -0.08 -0.75
CA LEU A 20 -8.10 0.04 -1.70
C LEU A 20 -8.28 1.24 -2.65
N TRP A 21 -9.50 1.49 -3.12
CA TRP A 21 -9.80 2.64 -3.97
C TRP A 21 -9.52 3.97 -3.23
N HIS A 22 -9.94 4.07 -1.97
CA HIS A 22 -9.71 5.27 -1.16
C HIS A 22 -8.22 5.53 -0.92
N ILE A 23 -7.45 4.47 -0.66
CA ILE A 23 -6.00 4.55 -0.53
C ILE A 23 -5.39 5.07 -1.84
N MET A 24 -5.71 4.44 -2.98
CA MET A 24 -5.20 4.86 -4.29
C MET A 24 -5.62 6.30 -4.62
N LYS A 25 -6.84 6.72 -4.25
CA LYS A 25 -7.33 8.09 -4.45
C LYS A 25 -6.53 9.10 -3.64
N GLN A 26 -6.13 8.76 -2.43
CA GLN A 26 -5.23 9.60 -1.62
C GLN A 26 -3.89 9.82 -2.34
N TYR A 27 -3.25 8.75 -2.84
CA TYR A 27 -1.98 8.87 -3.56
C TYR A 27 -2.13 9.63 -4.88
N SER A 28 -3.21 9.38 -5.61
CA SER A 28 -3.55 10.06 -6.86
C SER A 28 -3.71 11.58 -6.68
N TYR A 29 -4.28 12.01 -5.55
CA TYR A 29 -4.39 13.43 -5.20
C TYR A 29 -3.02 14.13 -5.15
N PHE A 30 -1.96 13.41 -4.79
CA PHE A 30 -0.58 13.91 -4.77
C PHE A 30 0.19 13.66 -6.08
N GLY A 31 -0.47 13.15 -7.13
CA GLY A 31 0.11 12.96 -8.46
C GLY A 31 0.71 11.57 -8.72
N PHE A 32 0.44 10.58 -7.87
CA PHE A 32 0.87 9.20 -8.07
C PHE A 32 -0.27 8.38 -8.68
N HIS A 33 -0.10 7.96 -9.94
CA HIS A 33 -1.14 7.31 -10.75
C HIS A 33 -0.77 5.91 -11.23
N ASP A 34 0.47 5.46 -11.02
CA ASP A 34 0.93 4.11 -11.37
C ASP A 34 1.01 3.25 -10.09
N PHE A 35 0.19 2.20 -10.04
CA PHE A 35 0.01 1.37 -8.86
C PHE A 35 0.35 -0.08 -9.14
N VAL A 36 1.10 -0.70 -8.21
CA VAL A 36 1.36 -2.13 -8.20
C VAL A 36 0.72 -2.74 -6.97
N VAL A 37 -0.36 -3.47 -7.16
CA VAL A 37 -1.11 -4.14 -6.09
C VAL A 37 -0.60 -5.56 -5.90
N CYS A 38 0.04 -5.81 -4.76
CA CYS A 38 0.60 -7.11 -4.38
C CYS A 38 -0.46 -7.97 -3.66
N GLY A 39 -1.29 -8.67 -4.42
CA GLY A 39 -2.35 -9.51 -3.89
C GLY A 39 -1.87 -10.90 -3.44
N GLY A 40 -2.59 -11.50 -2.52
CA GLY A 40 -2.42 -12.86 -2.06
C GLY A 40 -3.78 -13.55 -1.94
N TYR A 41 -4.35 -13.56 -0.72
CA TYR A 41 -5.67 -14.13 -0.50
C TYR A 41 -6.72 -13.50 -1.42
N LYS A 42 -7.43 -14.34 -2.16
CA LYS A 42 -8.47 -13.95 -3.13
C LYS A 42 -8.06 -12.80 -4.07
N VAL A 43 -6.83 -12.78 -4.53
CA VAL A 43 -6.32 -11.76 -5.46
C VAL A 43 -7.21 -11.58 -6.71
N ASN A 44 -7.91 -12.62 -7.14
CA ASN A 44 -8.82 -12.54 -8.28
C ASN A 44 -10.00 -11.58 -8.04
N THR A 45 -10.44 -11.38 -6.79
CA THR A 45 -11.45 -10.35 -6.47
C THR A 45 -10.92 -8.96 -6.84
N ILE A 46 -9.66 -8.67 -6.53
CA ILE A 46 -9.02 -7.41 -6.88
C ILE A 46 -8.85 -7.27 -8.39
N LYS A 47 -8.41 -8.35 -9.06
CA LYS A 47 -8.26 -8.36 -10.53
C LYS A 47 -9.59 -8.10 -11.24
N ASN A 48 -10.66 -8.78 -10.80
CA ASN A 48 -12.00 -8.60 -11.37
C ASN A 48 -12.49 -7.16 -11.18
N TYR A 49 -12.29 -6.59 -9.99
CA TYR A 49 -12.66 -5.20 -9.70
C TYR A 49 -12.01 -4.21 -10.70
N PHE A 50 -10.72 -4.31 -10.94
CA PHE A 50 -10.03 -3.39 -11.87
C PHE A 50 -10.27 -3.73 -13.34
N ARG A 51 -10.44 -5.02 -13.71
CA ARG A 51 -10.78 -5.43 -15.08
C ARG A 51 -12.12 -4.81 -15.51
N ASP A 52 -13.10 -4.83 -14.61
CA ASP A 52 -14.47 -4.41 -14.91
C ASP A 52 -14.74 -2.96 -14.48
N TYR A 53 -13.72 -2.28 -13.92
CA TYR A 53 -13.83 -1.00 -13.24
C TYR A 53 -14.59 0.04 -14.06
N TYR A 54 -14.20 0.26 -15.31
CA TYR A 54 -14.79 1.32 -16.12
C TYR A 54 -16.20 0.95 -16.63
N ILE A 55 -16.53 -0.32 -16.75
CA ILE A 55 -17.88 -0.79 -17.07
C ILE A 55 -18.83 -0.42 -15.93
N TYR A 56 -18.44 -0.68 -14.69
CA TYR A 56 -19.26 -0.35 -13.51
C TYR A 56 -19.35 1.15 -13.21
N GLN A 57 -18.44 1.96 -13.74
CA GLN A 57 -18.45 3.41 -13.58
C GLN A 57 -19.11 4.14 -14.76
N SER A 58 -19.68 3.43 -15.74
CA SER A 58 -20.20 3.98 -16.98
C SER A 58 -21.61 3.50 -17.29
N ASP A 59 -22.35 4.29 -18.05
CA ASP A 59 -23.59 3.82 -18.65
C ASP A 59 -23.23 2.89 -19.82
N ILE A 60 -23.90 1.74 -19.90
CA ILE A 60 -23.65 0.74 -20.93
C ILE A 60 -24.96 0.31 -21.63
N THR A 61 -24.84 -0.01 -22.92
CA THR A 61 -25.86 -0.77 -23.65
C THR A 61 -25.30 -2.14 -24.00
N VAL A 62 -26.04 -3.19 -23.67
CA VAL A 62 -25.68 -4.55 -24.01
C VAL A 62 -26.66 -5.08 -25.05
N ASP A 63 -26.18 -5.38 -26.25
CA ASP A 63 -26.92 -6.11 -27.26
C ASP A 63 -26.69 -7.63 -27.06
N LEU A 64 -27.69 -8.29 -26.50
CA LEU A 64 -27.60 -9.72 -26.20
C LEU A 64 -27.62 -10.60 -27.46
N ALA A 65 -28.16 -10.10 -28.57
CA ALA A 65 -28.19 -10.87 -29.83
C ALA A 65 -26.83 -10.96 -30.50
N THR A 66 -26.04 -9.87 -30.42
CA THR A 66 -24.71 -9.77 -31.02
C THR A 66 -23.58 -9.91 -29.99
N ASN A 67 -23.91 -9.99 -28.72
CA ASN A 67 -22.97 -9.99 -27.59
C ASN A 67 -22.01 -8.76 -27.63
N HIS A 68 -22.55 -7.59 -28.03
CA HIS A 68 -21.82 -6.34 -28.12
C HIS A 68 -22.12 -5.43 -26.93
N ILE A 69 -21.10 -4.70 -26.47
CA ILE A 69 -21.23 -3.76 -25.35
C ILE A 69 -20.77 -2.36 -25.83
N ASP A 70 -21.68 -1.41 -25.78
CA ASP A 70 -21.40 0.01 -25.98
C ASP A 70 -21.26 0.72 -24.63
N ILE A 71 -20.19 1.46 -24.44
CA ILE A 71 -19.91 2.23 -23.22
C ILE A 71 -20.09 3.72 -23.53
N HIS A 72 -21.12 4.33 -22.94
CA HIS A 72 -21.54 5.67 -23.30
C HIS A 72 -20.83 6.80 -22.56
N ARG A 73 -20.54 6.59 -21.28
CA ARG A 73 -19.92 7.59 -20.42
C ARG A 73 -18.71 7.00 -19.73
N LYS A 74 -17.53 7.51 -20.04
CA LYS A 74 -16.28 7.11 -19.38
C LYS A 74 -15.97 8.09 -18.25
N VAL A 75 -16.34 7.76 -17.03
CA VAL A 75 -15.93 8.48 -15.82
C VAL A 75 -15.04 7.55 -15.04
N THR A 76 -13.75 7.58 -15.31
CA THR A 76 -12.77 6.72 -14.67
C THR A 76 -11.61 7.54 -14.12
N GLU A 77 -10.89 6.96 -13.16
CA GLU A 77 -9.62 7.48 -12.70
C GLU A 77 -8.55 7.29 -13.80
N ASP A 78 -7.58 8.16 -13.83
CA ASP A 78 -6.43 8.11 -14.74
C ASP A 78 -5.30 7.22 -14.21
N TRP A 79 -5.66 6.10 -13.58
CA TRP A 79 -4.73 5.19 -12.94
C TRP A 79 -4.26 4.09 -13.89
N LYS A 80 -2.98 3.76 -13.81
CA LYS A 80 -2.42 2.53 -14.32
C LYS A 80 -2.25 1.55 -13.15
N VAL A 81 -2.94 0.41 -13.21
CA VAL A 81 -3.01 -0.55 -12.10
C VAL A 81 -2.50 -1.91 -12.55
N THR A 82 -1.41 -2.35 -11.94
CA THR A 82 -0.89 -3.71 -12.09
C THR A 82 -1.29 -4.52 -10.87
N VAL A 83 -2.10 -5.56 -11.04
CA VAL A 83 -2.46 -6.49 -9.95
C VAL A 83 -1.70 -7.79 -10.14
N MET A 84 -0.79 -8.07 -9.22
CA MET A 84 0.02 -9.28 -9.25
C MET A 84 -0.37 -10.25 -8.13
N ASP A 85 -0.35 -11.54 -8.45
CA ASP A 85 -0.43 -12.60 -7.45
C ASP A 85 0.96 -12.81 -6.84
N THR A 86 1.06 -12.50 -5.56
CA THR A 86 2.30 -12.67 -4.80
C THR A 86 2.28 -13.93 -3.93
N GLY A 87 1.24 -14.75 -4.08
CA GLY A 87 1.06 -15.96 -3.29
C GLY A 87 0.40 -15.72 -1.93
N LEU A 88 -0.36 -16.72 -1.48
CA LEU A 88 -1.16 -16.65 -0.27
C LEU A 88 -0.31 -16.40 0.98
N TYR A 89 0.79 -17.12 1.12
CA TYR A 89 1.66 -17.13 2.30
C TYR A 89 2.89 -16.23 2.18
N ALA A 90 2.95 -15.39 1.14
CA ALA A 90 4.08 -14.47 0.98
C ALA A 90 4.08 -13.42 2.10
N THR A 91 5.24 -13.19 2.70
CA THR A 91 5.46 -12.12 3.68
C THR A 91 5.42 -10.75 3.00
N THR A 92 5.31 -9.67 3.78
CA THR A 92 5.30 -8.30 3.27
C THR A 92 6.56 -7.98 2.47
N GLY A 93 7.73 -8.37 2.97
CA GLY A 93 9.00 -8.21 2.25
C GLY A 93 9.06 -9.00 0.93
N GLN A 94 8.57 -10.25 0.93
CA GLN A 94 8.48 -11.06 -0.30
C GLN A 94 7.55 -10.43 -1.34
N ARG A 95 6.43 -9.82 -0.93
CA ARG A 95 5.52 -9.13 -1.84
C ARG A 95 6.21 -7.96 -2.52
N VAL A 96 6.89 -7.12 -1.73
CA VAL A 96 7.65 -5.99 -2.26
C VAL A 96 8.78 -6.48 -3.19
N SER A 97 9.53 -7.52 -2.79
CA SER A 97 10.58 -8.10 -3.63
C SER A 97 10.07 -8.57 -4.99
N ARG A 98 8.91 -9.23 -5.03
CA ARG A 98 8.29 -9.70 -6.28
C ARG A 98 7.79 -8.57 -7.17
N ALA A 99 7.47 -7.40 -6.59
CA ALA A 99 7.05 -6.22 -7.33
C ALA A 99 8.20 -5.54 -8.10
N ARG A 100 9.48 -5.87 -7.80
CA ARG A 100 10.67 -5.24 -8.38
C ARG A 100 10.62 -5.09 -9.90
N LYS A 101 10.10 -6.08 -10.61
CA LYS A 101 10.02 -6.08 -12.09
C LYS A 101 9.06 -5.05 -12.68
N TYR A 102 8.25 -4.41 -11.85
CA TYR A 102 7.30 -3.35 -12.23
C TYR A 102 7.71 -1.98 -11.67
N LEU A 103 8.88 -1.87 -11.04
CA LEU A 103 9.35 -0.68 -10.35
C LEU A 103 10.64 -0.20 -11.03
N ASP A 104 10.50 0.75 -11.95
CA ASP A 104 11.62 1.26 -12.74
C ASP A 104 12.33 2.44 -12.06
N GLU A 105 11.63 3.21 -11.26
CA GLU A 105 12.11 4.40 -10.56
C GLU A 105 13.10 4.07 -9.44
N ASP A 106 14.00 5.02 -9.11
CA ASP A 106 14.97 4.88 -8.02
C ASP A 106 14.32 4.93 -6.63
N MET A 107 13.16 5.57 -6.53
CA MET A 107 12.35 5.64 -5.32
C MET A 107 10.91 5.26 -5.63
N PHE A 108 10.27 4.55 -4.70
CA PHE A 108 8.88 4.16 -4.81
C PHE A 108 8.18 4.19 -3.45
N LEU A 109 6.89 4.43 -3.48
CA LEU A 109 6.04 4.43 -2.29
C LEU A 109 5.53 3.02 -1.99
N VAL A 110 5.45 2.69 -0.71
CA VAL A 110 4.87 1.42 -0.23
C VAL A 110 3.84 1.74 0.83
N THR A 111 2.68 1.11 0.74
CA THR A 111 1.63 1.19 1.76
C THR A 111 0.92 -0.15 1.93
N TYR A 112 0.33 -0.36 3.10
CA TYR A 112 -0.57 -1.50 3.32
C TYR A 112 -1.93 -1.23 2.67
N GLY A 113 -2.55 -2.28 2.14
CA GLY A 113 -3.84 -2.18 1.45
C GLY A 113 -5.06 -2.07 2.38
N ASP A 114 -4.85 -2.00 3.69
CA ASP A 114 -5.88 -1.91 4.72
C ASP A 114 -5.64 -0.75 5.71
N CYS A 115 -4.74 0.18 5.36
CA CYS A 115 -4.44 1.38 6.15
C CYS A 115 -4.77 2.65 5.36
N LEU A 116 -5.58 3.52 5.94
CA LEU A 116 -5.87 4.85 5.42
C LEU A 116 -5.35 5.90 6.41
N SER A 117 -4.75 6.96 5.88
CA SER A 117 -4.16 8.04 6.69
C SER A 117 -4.45 9.41 6.07
N ASN A 118 -4.14 10.46 6.78
CA ASN A 118 -4.18 11.84 6.27
C ASN A 118 -2.77 12.41 6.03
N ILE A 119 -1.78 11.55 5.82
CA ILE A 119 -0.39 11.95 5.60
C ILE A 119 -0.28 12.74 4.30
N ASN A 120 0.47 13.85 4.35
CA ASN A 120 0.89 14.56 3.16
C ASN A 120 2.01 13.77 2.45
N ILE A 121 1.62 13.01 1.41
CA ILE A 121 2.55 12.14 0.66
C ILE A 121 3.67 12.97 -0.01
N ARG A 122 3.37 14.20 -0.46
CA ARG A 122 4.36 15.08 -1.09
C ARG A 122 5.47 15.47 -0.10
N ASP A 123 5.10 15.81 1.13
CA ASP A 123 6.07 16.18 2.17
C ASP A 123 6.92 14.97 2.58
N LEU A 124 6.32 13.78 2.68
CA LEU A 124 7.04 12.54 2.95
C LEU A 124 8.08 12.24 1.86
N VAL A 125 7.70 12.37 0.59
CA VAL A 125 8.62 12.16 -0.54
C VAL A 125 9.72 13.21 -0.55
N ALA A 126 9.39 14.50 -0.32
CA ALA A 126 10.36 15.59 -0.27
C ALA A 126 11.36 15.41 0.89
N PHE A 127 10.90 14.90 2.03
CA PHE A 127 11.77 14.53 3.14
C PHE A 127 12.69 13.38 2.75
N ALA A 128 12.15 12.28 2.22
CA ALA A 128 12.94 11.13 1.80
C ALA A 128 14.01 11.46 0.74
N GLN A 129 13.75 12.41 -0.14
CA GLN A 129 14.72 12.86 -1.16
C GLN A 129 15.97 13.51 -0.54
N LYS A 130 15.81 14.17 0.61
CA LYS A 130 16.90 14.85 1.32
C LYS A 130 17.71 13.89 2.21
N GLN A 131 17.17 12.72 2.53
CA GLN A 131 17.82 11.73 3.37
C GLN A 131 18.60 10.72 2.52
N ASP A 132 19.76 10.26 3.00
CA ASP A 132 20.51 9.15 2.40
C ASP A 132 20.17 7.84 3.12
N THR A 133 18.89 7.54 3.23
CA THR A 133 18.38 6.32 3.88
C THR A 133 17.72 5.40 2.86
N LEU A 134 17.71 4.09 3.13
CA LEU A 134 17.07 3.10 2.27
C LEU A 134 15.55 3.17 2.35
N ILE A 135 15.04 3.52 3.52
CA ILE A 135 13.61 3.59 3.85
C ILE A 135 13.35 4.87 4.63
N THR A 136 12.31 5.58 4.25
CA THR A 136 11.71 6.65 5.04
C THR A 136 10.30 6.22 5.38
N MET A 137 9.93 6.26 6.65
CA MET A 137 8.65 5.80 7.16
C MET A 137 7.86 6.95 7.78
N ALA A 138 6.58 7.01 7.47
CA ALA A 138 5.67 7.89 8.19
C ALA A 138 5.29 7.27 9.54
N VAL A 139 5.32 8.08 10.58
CA VAL A 139 4.92 7.71 11.93
C VAL A 139 3.83 8.64 12.45
N ALA A 140 3.01 8.14 13.35
CA ALA A 140 1.93 8.90 13.97
C ALA A 140 1.94 8.71 15.49
N CYS A 141 1.40 9.68 16.21
CA CYS A 141 1.17 9.52 17.63
C CYS A 141 0.05 8.49 17.87
N PRO A 142 0.30 7.42 18.60
CA PRO A 142 -0.68 6.33 18.74
C PRO A 142 -1.87 6.77 19.58
N THR A 143 -3.06 6.54 19.04
CA THR A 143 -4.32 6.63 19.79
C THR A 143 -4.90 5.24 20.14
N GLY A 144 -4.12 4.15 19.96
CA GLY A 144 -4.62 2.78 20.11
C GLY A 144 -3.55 1.68 20.12
N ARG A 145 -3.87 0.50 19.60
CA ARG A 145 -3.13 -0.77 19.76
C ARG A 145 -1.97 -1.01 18.75
N ASN A 146 -1.43 0.02 18.15
CA ASN A 146 -0.41 -0.14 17.12
C ASN A 146 1.01 -0.27 17.72
N SER A 147 1.94 -0.81 16.92
CA SER A 147 3.35 -0.92 17.30
C SER A 147 3.98 0.45 17.50
N VAL A 148 4.76 0.57 18.57
CA VAL A 148 5.46 1.79 18.94
C VAL A 148 6.85 1.79 18.31
N VAL A 149 7.28 2.93 17.80
CA VAL A 149 8.63 3.14 17.28
C VAL A 149 9.35 4.21 18.09
N GLY A 150 10.63 3.99 18.38
CA GLY A 150 11.52 5.00 18.92
C GLY A 150 12.17 5.78 17.79
N VAL A 151 12.11 7.12 17.84
CA VAL A 151 12.73 8.01 16.88
C VAL A 151 13.85 8.76 17.60
N GLY A 152 15.08 8.65 17.11
CA GLY A 152 16.26 9.30 17.65
C GLY A 152 16.54 10.66 17.02
N GLU A 153 17.76 11.13 17.23
CA GLU A 153 18.22 12.42 16.72
C GLU A 153 18.24 12.41 15.18
N GLY A 154 17.77 13.49 14.56
CA GLY A 154 17.69 13.63 13.11
C GLY A 154 16.55 12.79 12.47
N ASP A 155 15.52 12.45 13.25
CA ASP A 155 14.36 11.66 12.81
C ASP A 155 14.73 10.26 12.29
N VAL A 156 15.76 9.66 12.84
CA VAL A 156 16.21 8.28 12.51
C VAL A 156 15.44 7.27 13.37
N LEU A 157 14.98 6.18 12.76
CA LEU A 157 14.36 5.06 13.46
C LEU A 157 15.41 4.33 14.30
N GLU A 158 15.25 4.30 15.63
CA GLU A 158 16.15 3.59 16.56
C GLU A 158 15.57 2.26 17.02
N THR A 159 14.26 2.20 17.29
CA THR A 159 13.65 0.97 17.81
C THR A 159 12.24 0.74 17.28
N MET A 160 11.86 -0.53 17.15
CA MET A 160 10.49 -0.95 16.95
C MET A 160 10.09 -1.92 18.07
N ASN A 161 9.27 -1.49 19.01
CA ASN A 161 8.84 -2.34 20.10
C ASN A 161 7.31 -2.39 20.21
N PRO A 162 6.68 -3.57 19.99
CA PRO A 162 5.23 -3.73 20.09
C PRO A 162 4.70 -3.64 21.54
N SER A 163 5.58 -3.66 22.56
CA SER A 163 5.19 -3.78 23.96
C SER A 163 5.14 -2.46 24.74
N LEU A 164 5.51 -1.33 24.13
CA LEU A 164 5.57 -0.02 24.82
C LEU A 164 4.26 0.78 24.71
N GLY A 165 3.13 0.14 24.57
CA GLY A 165 1.81 0.80 24.60
C GLY A 165 1.60 1.53 25.92
N GLY A 166 1.55 2.87 25.88
CA GLY A 166 1.25 3.72 27.05
C GLY A 166 2.24 4.84 27.35
N ASN A 167 3.35 4.96 26.65
CA ASN A 167 4.28 6.07 26.83
C ASN A 167 3.85 7.29 26.00
N VAL A 168 3.78 8.45 26.64
CA VAL A 168 3.26 9.72 26.06
C VAL A 168 4.07 10.22 24.85
N ASN A 169 5.28 9.71 24.64
CA ASN A 169 6.19 10.05 23.52
C ASN A 169 6.38 8.90 22.51
N ALA A 170 5.50 7.90 22.53
CA ALA A 170 5.62 6.76 21.65
C ALA A 170 4.97 7.04 20.29
N TRP A 171 5.65 6.67 19.23
CA TRP A 171 5.18 6.77 17.85
C TRP A 171 4.71 5.40 17.35
N THR A 172 3.82 5.38 16.38
CA THR A 172 3.38 4.16 15.72
C THR A 172 3.63 4.26 14.22
N ASN A 173 3.90 3.11 13.61
CA ASN A 173 4.01 2.99 12.17
C ASN A 173 2.68 3.36 11.50
N ALA A 174 2.71 4.37 10.62
CA ALA A 174 1.54 4.82 9.87
C ALA A 174 1.37 4.07 8.54
N CYS A 175 2.05 2.95 8.36
CA CYS A 175 1.92 2.04 7.21
C CYS A 175 2.20 2.69 5.85
N THR A 176 2.96 3.77 5.82
CA THR A 176 3.29 4.53 4.61
C THR A 176 4.80 4.76 4.56
N TYR A 177 5.43 4.37 3.46
CA TYR A 177 6.88 4.38 3.31
C TYR A 177 7.32 4.93 1.97
N VAL A 178 8.52 5.49 1.92
CA VAL A 178 9.29 5.73 0.70
C VAL A 178 10.50 4.82 0.72
N PHE A 179 10.63 3.95 -0.26
CA PHE A 179 11.75 3.04 -0.42
C PHE A 179 12.66 3.50 -1.53
N ARG A 180 13.98 3.36 -1.34
CA ARG A 180 14.94 3.44 -2.43
C ARG A 180 15.14 2.07 -3.08
N LYS A 181 15.30 2.01 -4.40
CA LYS A 181 15.48 0.77 -5.17
C LYS A 181 16.62 -0.10 -4.65
N LYS A 182 17.62 0.49 -4.01
CA LYS A 182 18.73 -0.24 -3.36
C LYS A 182 18.25 -1.22 -2.28
N ILE A 183 17.05 -1.04 -1.72
CA ILE A 183 16.44 -1.93 -0.71
C ILE A 183 16.34 -3.38 -1.19
N PHE A 184 16.19 -3.61 -2.50
CA PHE A 184 16.08 -4.95 -3.06
C PHE A 184 17.33 -5.83 -2.84
N ARG A 185 18.45 -5.25 -2.42
CA ARG A 185 19.65 -6.02 -2.00
C ARG A 185 19.43 -6.71 -0.65
N PHE A 186 18.53 -6.21 0.16
CA PHE A 186 18.22 -6.71 1.51
C PHE A 186 16.94 -7.55 1.54
N LEU A 187 16.10 -7.48 0.51
CA LEU A 187 14.85 -8.24 0.42
C LEU A 187 15.05 -9.65 -0.18
N ASN A 188 16.08 -10.37 0.26
CA ASN A 188 16.43 -11.70 -0.27
C ASN A 188 15.79 -12.87 0.50
N GLY A 189 15.07 -12.60 1.59
CA GLY A 189 14.51 -13.62 2.49
C GLY A 189 12.99 -13.49 2.67
N SER A 190 12.49 -14.26 3.62
CA SER A 190 11.07 -14.26 4.03
C SER A 190 10.83 -13.24 5.14
N TYR A 191 11.16 -11.98 4.92
CA TYR A 191 11.03 -10.93 5.93
C TYR A 191 9.63 -10.37 6.01
N GLU A 192 9.11 -10.25 7.24
CA GLU A 192 8.06 -9.29 7.56
C GLU A 192 8.69 -7.91 7.70
N LEU A 193 8.15 -6.91 6.97
CA LEU A 193 8.75 -5.56 6.95
C LEU A 193 8.90 -5.00 8.37
N ASP A 194 7.80 -4.96 9.12
CA ASP A 194 7.75 -4.27 10.41
C ASP A 194 8.44 -5.04 11.54
N LYS A 195 8.46 -6.37 11.46
CA LYS A 195 8.92 -7.21 12.57
C LYS A 195 10.37 -7.66 12.44
N GLN A 196 10.90 -7.63 11.23
CA GLN A 196 12.23 -8.18 10.94
C GLN A 196 13.09 -7.19 10.16
N LEU A 197 12.67 -6.76 8.96
CA LEU A 197 13.53 -5.95 8.11
C LEU A 197 13.80 -4.56 8.67
N LEU A 198 12.75 -3.84 9.12
CA LEU A 198 12.93 -2.49 9.65
C LEU A 198 13.78 -2.47 10.93
N PRO A 199 13.59 -3.39 11.92
CA PRO A 199 14.50 -3.49 13.06
C PRO A 199 15.95 -3.78 12.66
N GLU A 200 16.19 -4.72 11.73
CA GLU A 200 17.55 -5.05 11.28
C GLU A 200 18.26 -3.89 10.54
N LEU A 201 17.51 -3.03 9.87
CA LEU A 201 18.07 -1.85 9.18
C LEU A 201 18.28 -0.65 10.10
N ALA A 202 17.68 -0.66 11.30
CA ALA A 202 17.81 0.39 12.31
C ALA A 202 19.01 0.16 13.24
N GLU A 203 19.60 -1.04 13.27
CA GLU A 203 20.86 -1.39 13.97
C GLU A 203 22.09 -1.02 13.12
#